data_ef4f8317a35b0be182d4ca331f94ed0a
#
_entry.id   ef4f8317a35b0be182d4ca331f94ed0a
#
_cell.length_a   1.000
_cell.length_b   1.000
_cell.length_c   1.000
_cell.angle_alpha   90.00
_cell.angle_beta   90.00
_cell.angle_gamma   90.00
#
_symmetry.space_group_name_H-M   'P 1'
#
loop_
_entity.id
_entity.type
_entity.pdbx_description
1 polymer ?
#
loop_
_entity_poly.entity_id
_entity_poly.type
_entity_poly.pdbx_seq_one_letter_code
_entity_poly.pdbx_strand_id
1 'polypeptide(L)'
;MTDTTLPPGGEAGDRVEPVDIQQEMQRSYIDYAMSVIVGRALPEVRDGLKPVHRRVLYAMFDSGFRPDRSHAKSARSVAETMGNYHPHGDASIYDTLVRMAQPWSLRYPLVDGQGNFGSPGNDPPAAMRYCVTGDALVALPDGGSVRIADVVPGARPNSDNVINMKVLDRHANIVVADRLFHSGDHQTYTVHTAEGCEVTGTANHPLLCLVDLGGVPTLLWKLIEEIQPGDYAVLTAERVGYGYETRVTPYITPTVDDVPGLARFMQAYGDDSDARAIASELTDGRFYYARVASVADAGVQPVYS
;
A
#
# COMPACT_ATOMS: atom_id res chain seq x y z
N MET A 1 29.73 32.31 76.54
CA MET A 1 29.13 32.87 75.34
C MET A 1 29.83 32.19 74.14
N THR A 2 29.32 31.12 73.69
CA THR A 2 29.85 30.34 72.56
C THR A 2 28.85 30.52 71.41
N ASP A 3 29.32 31.26 70.45
CA ASP A 3 28.59 31.54 69.23
C ASP A 3 28.67 30.33 68.28
N THR A 4 27.55 29.66 68.07
CA THR A 4 27.47 28.50 67.16
C THR A 4 26.81 28.98 65.87
N THR A 5 27.62 29.45 64.99
CA THR A 5 27.19 29.72 63.61
C THR A 5 27.12 28.43 62.83
N LEU A 6 25.88 27.99 62.52
CA LEU A 6 25.64 26.93 61.55
C LEU A 6 26.13 27.34 60.15
N PRO A 7 26.74 26.42 59.41
CA PRO A 7 27.12 26.72 58.03
C PRO A 7 25.83 26.89 57.20
N PRO A 8 25.81 27.82 56.24
CA PRO A 8 24.68 28.01 55.36
C PRO A 8 24.46 26.73 54.53
N GLY A 9 23.26 26.15 54.63
CA GLY A 9 22.82 25.12 53.74
C GLY A 9 22.92 25.57 52.29
N GLY A 10 23.85 24.99 51.57
CA GLY A 10 23.96 25.18 50.16
C GLY A 10 22.75 24.47 49.51
N GLU A 11 21.80 25.24 49.02
CA GLU A 11 20.88 24.79 48.01
C GLU A 11 21.72 24.29 46.85
N ALA A 12 21.53 23.05 46.44
CA ALA A 12 22.03 22.54 45.17
C ALA A 12 21.31 23.29 44.06
N GLY A 13 21.73 24.55 43.86
CA GLY A 13 21.26 25.33 42.74
C GLY A 13 21.77 24.62 41.46
N ASP A 14 20.85 24.30 40.61
CA ASP A 14 21.11 23.87 39.24
C ASP A 14 22.15 24.81 38.66
N ARG A 15 23.35 24.26 38.39
CA ARG A 15 24.45 25.02 37.81
C ARG A 15 24.14 25.30 36.36
N VAL A 16 23.45 26.40 36.11
CA VAL A 16 23.15 26.89 34.77
C VAL A 16 24.42 27.44 34.15
N GLU A 17 24.95 26.71 33.17
CA GLU A 17 26.07 27.17 32.35
C GLU A 17 25.52 27.87 31.11
N PRO A 18 25.97 29.11 30.79
CA PRO A 18 25.55 29.76 29.57
C PRO A 18 26.18 29.05 28.36
N VAL A 19 25.33 28.56 27.47
CA VAL A 19 25.74 27.88 26.24
C VAL A 19 25.40 28.79 25.05
N ASP A 20 26.39 28.98 24.16
CA ASP A 20 26.14 29.64 22.89
C ASP A 20 25.28 28.71 21.99
N ILE A 21 24.08 29.17 21.72
CA ILE A 21 23.10 28.40 20.93
C ILE A 21 23.63 28.01 19.54
N GLN A 22 24.46 28.85 18.94
CA GLN A 22 25.05 28.58 17.64
C GLN A 22 26.06 27.44 17.71
N GLN A 23 26.89 27.40 18.74
CA GLN A 23 27.85 26.30 18.96
C GLN A 23 27.14 25.00 19.32
N GLU A 24 26.12 25.07 20.16
CA GLU A 24 25.33 23.89 20.54
C GLU A 24 24.58 23.30 19.34
N MET A 25 23.99 24.15 18.51
CA MET A 25 23.31 23.67 17.28
C MET A 25 24.33 23.05 16.32
N GLN A 26 25.48 23.64 16.10
CA GLN A 26 26.52 23.06 15.24
C GLN A 26 26.96 21.69 15.75
N ARG A 27 27.24 21.59 17.05
CA ARG A 27 27.65 20.32 17.66
C ARG A 27 26.57 19.25 17.53
N SER A 28 25.32 19.56 17.89
CA SER A 28 24.18 18.66 17.79
C SER A 28 23.93 18.21 16.36
N TYR A 29 24.11 19.11 15.38
CA TYR A 29 23.98 18.77 13.96
C TYR A 29 25.07 17.81 13.48
N ILE A 30 26.33 18.05 13.91
CA ILE A 30 27.45 17.17 13.57
C ILE A 30 27.25 15.79 14.22
N ASP A 31 26.89 15.75 15.49
CA ASP A 31 26.64 14.51 16.21
C ASP A 31 25.48 13.70 15.59
N TYR A 32 24.40 14.39 15.21
CA TYR A 32 23.30 13.77 14.47
C TYR A 32 23.74 13.25 13.10
N ALA A 33 24.44 14.06 12.31
CA ALA A 33 24.94 13.66 11.00
C ALA A 33 25.88 12.46 11.08
N MET A 34 26.81 12.45 12.03
CA MET A 34 27.71 11.32 12.28
C MET A 34 26.95 10.06 12.71
N SER A 35 25.96 10.21 13.57
CA SER A 35 25.08 9.09 13.98
C SER A 35 24.34 8.49 12.79
N VAL A 36 23.79 9.33 11.89
CA VAL A 36 23.09 8.87 10.68
C VAL A 36 24.06 8.22 9.69
N ILE A 37 25.22 8.80 9.47
CA ILE A 37 26.22 8.29 8.52
C ILE A 37 26.72 6.91 9.00
N VAL A 38 27.23 6.82 10.22
CA VAL A 38 27.90 5.63 10.74
C VAL A 38 26.88 4.55 11.15
N GLY A 39 25.79 4.96 11.81
CA GLY A 39 24.83 4.02 12.40
C GLY A 39 23.67 3.61 11.47
N ARG A 40 23.48 4.26 10.31
CA ARG A 40 22.31 4.05 9.46
C ARG A 40 22.61 3.96 7.98
N ALA A 41 23.41 4.89 7.43
CA ALA A 41 23.53 5.05 5.98
C ALA A 41 24.59 4.15 5.35
N LEU A 42 25.72 3.92 6.04
CA LEU A 42 26.83 3.15 5.51
C LEU A 42 26.56 1.63 5.63
N PRO A 43 26.80 0.88 4.55
CA PRO A 43 26.78 -0.57 4.60
C PRO A 43 28.04 -1.11 5.30
N GLU A 44 27.91 -2.24 5.97
CA GLU A 44 29.04 -2.97 6.56
C GLU A 44 29.96 -3.49 5.42
N VAL A 45 31.26 -3.27 5.56
CA VAL A 45 32.24 -3.61 4.52
C VAL A 45 32.33 -5.12 4.24
N ARG A 46 32.02 -5.94 5.22
CA ARG A 46 32.14 -7.41 5.14
C ARG A 46 30.99 -8.06 4.35
N ASP A 47 29.77 -7.57 4.48
CA ASP A 47 28.57 -8.19 3.90
C ASP A 47 27.68 -7.22 3.10
N GLY A 48 28.01 -5.94 3.08
CA GLY A 48 27.25 -4.92 2.36
C GLY A 48 25.90 -4.58 2.97
N LEU A 49 25.58 -5.09 4.15
CA LEU A 49 24.28 -4.85 4.78
C LEU A 49 24.29 -3.54 5.59
N LYS A 50 23.24 -2.76 5.42
CA LYS A 50 22.91 -1.67 6.33
C LYS A 50 22.27 -2.22 7.60
N PRO A 51 22.28 -1.50 8.72
CA PRO A 51 21.65 -1.95 9.97
C PRO A 51 20.18 -2.37 9.81
N VAL A 52 19.39 -1.66 8.98
CA VAL A 52 17.99 -2.02 8.72
C VAL A 52 17.86 -3.37 8.01
N HIS A 53 18.70 -3.67 7.01
CA HIS A 53 18.70 -4.97 6.34
C HIS A 53 18.92 -6.12 7.34
N ARG A 54 19.90 -5.95 8.21
CA ARG A 54 20.24 -6.92 9.24
C ARG A 54 19.09 -7.15 10.23
N ARG A 55 18.41 -6.08 10.62
CA ARG A 55 17.26 -6.14 11.54
C ARG A 55 16.07 -6.87 10.91
N VAL A 56 15.78 -6.60 9.63
CA VAL A 56 14.72 -7.31 8.90
C VAL A 56 15.03 -8.80 8.80
N LEU A 57 16.24 -9.16 8.35
CA LEU A 57 16.65 -10.56 8.22
C LEU A 57 16.64 -11.29 9.56
N TYR A 58 17.10 -10.62 10.62
CA TYR A 58 17.09 -11.20 11.97
C TYR A 58 15.67 -11.40 12.49
N ALA A 59 14.78 -10.42 12.34
CA ALA A 59 13.38 -10.54 12.72
C ALA A 59 12.68 -11.68 11.98
N MET A 60 12.94 -11.84 10.68
CA MET A 60 12.41 -12.96 9.89
C MET A 60 12.94 -14.30 10.40
N PHE A 61 14.24 -14.38 10.71
CA PHE A 61 14.85 -15.60 11.24
C PHE A 61 14.28 -15.98 12.61
N ASP A 62 14.15 -15.02 13.53
CA ASP A 62 13.62 -15.20 14.89
C ASP A 62 12.14 -15.61 14.86
N SER A 63 11.36 -15.05 13.95
CA SER A 63 9.95 -15.42 13.72
C SER A 63 9.77 -16.74 12.96
N GLY A 64 10.87 -17.43 12.61
CA GLY A 64 10.83 -18.72 11.93
C GLY A 64 10.46 -18.64 10.44
N PHE A 65 10.58 -17.48 9.80
CA PHE A 65 10.43 -17.33 8.34
C PHE A 65 11.72 -17.82 7.66
N ARG A 66 11.68 -19.04 7.16
CA ARG A 66 12.84 -19.74 6.62
C ARG A 66 12.55 -20.24 5.20
N PRO A 67 13.59 -20.46 4.37
CA PRO A 67 13.42 -20.90 2.99
C PRO A 67 12.70 -22.25 2.84
N ASP A 68 12.70 -23.08 3.87
CA ASP A 68 12.05 -24.41 3.91
C ASP A 68 10.57 -24.34 4.36
N ARG A 69 10.03 -23.15 4.55
CA ARG A 69 8.65 -22.95 5.00
C ARG A 69 7.83 -22.16 3.98
N SER A 70 6.50 -22.22 4.14
CA SER A 70 5.59 -21.42 3.34
C SER A 70 5.84 -19.93 3.53
N HIS A 71 5.61 -19.15 2.47
CA HIS A 71 5.71 -17.69 2.50
C HIS A 71 4.77 -17.08 3.55
N ALA A 72 5.24 -16.03 4.20
CA ALA A 72 4.46 -15.24 5.13
C ALA A 72 4.13 -13.87 4.53
N LYS A 73 3.02 -13.25 4.95
CA LYS A 73 2.68 -11.89 4.53
C LYS A 73 3.79 -10.91 4.91
N SER A 74 4.20 -10.03 3.99
CA SER A 74 5.23 -9.00 4.22
C SER A 74 4.92 -8.12 5.42
N ALA A 75 3.64 -7.81 5.65
CA ALA A 75 3.17 -7.08 6.81
C ALA A 75 3.60 -7.70 8.15
N ARG A 76 3.67 -9.03 8.23
CA ARG A 76 4.10 -9.71 9.45
C ARG A 76 5.59 -9.52 9.70
N SER A 77 6.41 -9.65 8.67
CA SER A 77 7.86 -9.38 8.77
C SER A 77 8.14 -7.93 9.17
N VAL A 78 7.38 -6.98 8.62
CA VAL A 78 7.50 -5.56 8.95
C VAL A 78 7.09 -5.29 10.40
N ALA A 79 5.96 -5.84 10.86
CA ALA A 79 5.47 -5.66 12.23
C ALA A 79 6.47 -6.22 13.27
N GLU A 80 7.00 -7.42 13.05
CA GLU A 80 8.02 -8.03 13.92
C GLU A 80 9.31 -7.20 13.96
N THR A 81 9.74 -6.69 12.80
CA THR A 81 10.92 -5.83 12.73
C THR A 81 10.70 -4.52 13.48
N MET A 82 9.55 -3.86 13.27
CA MET A 82 9.22 -2.58 13.89
C MET A 82 9.06 -2.72 15.40
N GLY A 83 8.38 -3.75 15.86
CA GLY A 83 8.07 -3.94 17.28
C GLY A 83 9.30 -4.29 18.12
N ASN A 84 10.23 -5.08 17.59
CA ASN A 84 11.31 -5.66 18.38
C ASN A 84 12.70 -5.08 18.08
N TYR A 85 12.95 -4.57 16.86
CA TYR A 85 14.33 -4.29 16.40
C TYR A 85 14.54 -2.91 15.79
N HIS A 86 13.48 -2.28 15.22
CA HIS A 86 13.62 -1.05 14.47
C HIS A 86 12.41 -0.12 14.68
N PRO A 87 12.41 0.71 15.75
CA PRO A 87 11.28 1.57 16.12
C PRO A 87 11.18 2.81 15.20
N HIS A 88 10.99 2.58 13.90
CA HIS A 88 10.80 3.59 12.87
C HIS A 88 9.57 3.23 12.02
N GLY A 89 9.15 4.12 11.12
CA GLY A 89 7.95 3.91 10.30
C GLY A 89 8.00 2.62 9.46
N ASP A 90 6.87 1.96 9.35
CA ASP A 90 6.65 0.70 8.63
C ASP A 90 7.00 0.79 7.14
N ALA A 91 6.70 1.93 6.49
CA ALA A 91 7.03 2.16 5.09
C ALA A 91 8.53 1.97 4.80
N SER A 92 9.41 2.53 5.64
CA SER A 92 10.87 2.41 5.43
C SER A 92 11.38 0.97 5.60
N ILE A 93 10.74 0.20 6.48
CA ILE A 93 11.06 -1.23 6.70
C ILE A 93 10.56 -2.03 5.50
N TYR A 94 9.34 -1.75 5.02
CA TYR A 94 8.75 -2.43 3.88
C TYR A 94 9.54 -2.16 2.59
N ASP A 95 9.90 -0.92 2.29
CA ASP A 95 10.75 -0.56 1.15
C ASP A 95 12.10 -1.29 1.18
N THR A 96 12.65 -1.47 2.37
CA THR A 96 13.88 -2.21 2.56
C THR A 96 13.69 -3.71 2.25
N LEU A 97 12.62 -4.31 2.76
CA LEU A 97 12.25 -5.71 2.51
C LEU A 97 12.02 -5.94 1.02
N VAL A 98 11.29 -5.04 0.35
CA VAL A 98 11.04 -5.07 -1.09
C VAL A 98 12.35 -5.09 -1.87
N ARG A 99 13.28 -4.18 -1.58
CA ARG A 99 14.58 -4.12 -2.26
C ARG A 99 15.42 -5.39 -2.06
N MET A 100 15.31 -6.04 -0.92
CA MET A 100 15.97 -7.32 -0.65
C MET A 100 15.37 -8.49 -1.44
N ALA A 101 14.13 -8.38 -1.89
CA ALA A 101 13.47 -9.38 -2.71
C ALA A 101 13.64 -9.14 -4.23
N GLN A 102 14.02 -7.93 -4.64
CA GLN A 102 14.13 -7.57 -6.06
C GLN A 102 15.42 -8.09 -6.69
N PRO A 103 15.36 -8.88 -7.79
CA PRO A 103 16.55 -9.44 -8.42
C PRO A 103 17.44 -8.42 -9.14
N TRP A 104 16.92 -7.21 -9.42
CA TRP A 104 17.70 -6.11 -10.02
C TRP A 104 18.28 -5.14 -8.99
N SER A 105 17.78 -5.14 -7.75
CA SER A 105 18.27 -4.25 -6.68
C SER A 105 19.50 -4.79 -5.98
N LEU A 106 19.61 -6.10 -5.84
CA LEU A 106 20.74 -6.79 -5.22
C LEU A 106 21.26 -7.87 -6.17
N ARG A 107 22.59 -8.07 -6.14
CA ARG A 107 23.24 -9.15 -6.92
C ARG A 107 22.67 -10.53 -6.57
N TYR A 108 22.40 -10.76 -5.32
CA TYR A 108 21.68 -11.93 -4.80
C TYR A 108 20.51 -11.44 -3.94
N PRO A 109 19.25 -11.74 -4.30
CA PRO A 109 18.13 -11.47 -3.44
C PRO A 109 18.32 -12.17 -2.08
N LEU A 110 18.07 -11.42 -1.01
CA LEU A 110 18.20 -11.93 0.36
C LEU A 110 16.87 -12.39 0.94
N VAL A 111 15.77 -12.03 0.28
CA VAL A 111 14.41 -12.41 0.64
C VAL A 111 13.80 -13.08 -0.58
N ASP A 112 13.23 -14.27 -0.39
CA ASP A 112 12.43 -14.94 -1.40
C ASP A 112 11.00 -14.36 -1.31
N GLY A 113 10.65 -13.53 -2.30
CA GLY A 113 9.36 -12.84 -2.36
C GLY A 113 8.40 -13.51 -3.32
N GLN A 114 7.17 -13.78 -2.84
CA GLN A 114 6.06 -14.24 -3.69
C GLN A 114 5.05 -13.11 -3.86
N GLY A 115 4.80 -12.70 -5.11
CA GLY A 115 3.90 -11.62 -5.45
C GLY A 115 4.57 -10.47 -6.20
N ASN A 116 3.92 -9.31 -6.24
CA ASN A 116 4.43 -8.13 -6.93
C ASN A 116 5.38 -7.32 -6.03
N PHE A 117 6.67 -7.37 -6.32
CA PHE A 117 7.71 -6.55 -5.68
C PHE A 117 8.19 -5.41 -6.60
N GLY A 118 7.37 -4.99 -7.56
CA GLY A 118 7.69 -3.95 -8.53
C GLY A 118 8.39 -4.49 -9.78
N SER A 119 8.73 -3.57 -10.70
CA SER A 119 9.49 -3.87 -11.90
C SER A 119 10.58 -2.84 -12.17
N PRO A 120 11.59 -3.16 -13.01
CA PRO A 120 12.56 -2.17 -13.47
C PRO A 120 11.92 -1.05 -14.32
N GLY A 121 10.72 -1.30 -14.87
CA GLY A 121 9.94 -0.37 -15.68
C GLY A 121 9.13 0.66 -14.90
N ASN A 122 9.42 0.85 -13.63
CA ASN A 122 8.78 1.82 -12.73
C ASN A 122 7.40 1.41 -12.16
N ASP A 123 7.03 0.13 -12.24
CA ASP A 123 5.87 -0.33 -11.47
C ASP A 123 6.21 -0.38 -9.98
N PRO A 124 5.42 0.24 -9.12
CA PRO A 124 5.65 0.15 -7.68
C PRO A 124 5.41 -1.29 -7.17
N PRO A 125 6.04 -1.67 -6.06
CA PRO A 125 5.69 -2.91 -5.38
C PRO A 125 4.25 -2.84 -4.87
N ALA A 126 3.63 -4.00 -4.75
CA ALA A 126 2.34 -4.10 -4.10
C ALA A 126 2.39 -3.46 -2.70
N ALA A 127 1.36 -2.71 -2.30
CA ALA A 127 1.30 -2.18 -0.94
C ALA A 127 1.33 -3.32 0.08
N MET A 128 1.90 -3.04 1.24
CA MET A 128 2.01 -4.03 2.32
C MET A 128 0.63 -4.53 2.79
N ARG A 129 -0.34 -3.67 2.78
CA ARG A 129 -1.76 -3.95 3.02
C ARG A 129 -2.61 -3.00 2.18
N TYR A 130 -3.64 -3.54 1.55
CA TYR A 130 -4.69 -2.81 0.87
C TYR A 130 -5.92 -2.89 1.74
N CYS A 131 -6.39 -1.77 2.24
CA CYS A 131 -7.54 -1.76 3.13
C CYS A 131 -8.68 -0.95 2.54
N VAL A 132 -9.88 -1.52 2.59
CA VAL A 132 -11.14 -0.87 2.27
C VAL A 132 -12.00 -0.74 3.51
N THR A 133 -12.97 0.14 3.50
CA THR A 133 -13.95 0.29 4.59
C THR A 133 -14.88 -0.91 4.67
N GLY A 134 -15.52 -1.10 5.82
CA GLY A 134 -16.33 -2.29 6.11
C GLY A 134 -17.55 -2.49 5.23
N ASP A 135 -18.00 -1.46 4.52
CA ASP A 135 -19.11 -1.46 3.57
C ASP A 135 -18.72 -1.98 2.18
N ALA A 136 -17.42 -2.09 1.89
CA ALA A 136 -16.95 -2.65 0.62
C ALA A 136 -17.50 -4.07 0.41
N LEU A 137 -17.97 -4.34 -0.82
CA LEU A 137 -18.60 -5.59 -1.19
C LEU A 137 -17.61 -6.59 -1.76
N VAL A 138 -17.57 -7.77 -1.17
CA VAL A 138 -16.82 -8.93 -1.67
C VAL A 138 -17.74 -9.75 -2.56
N ALA A 139 -17.33 -9.98 -3.80
CA ALA A 139 -18.10 -10.70 -4.79
C ALA A 139 -18.02 -12.23 -4.58
N LEU A 140 -19.17 -12.91 -4.61
CA LEU A 140 -19.31 -14.35 -4.37
C LEU A 140 -19.60 -15.13 -5.67
N PRO A 141 -19.20 -16.42 -5.74
CA PRO A 141 -19.41 -17.25 -6.94
C PRO A 141 -20.88 -17.49 -7.31
N ASP A 142 -21.79 -17.38 -6.35
CA ASP A 142 -23.23 -17.57 -6.54
C ASP A 142 -23.94 -16.35 -7.17
N GLY A 143 -23.18 -15.30 -7.46
CA GLY A 143 -23.72 -14.04 -7.97
C GLY A 143 -24.05 -13.02 -6.89
N GLY A 144 -24.01 -13.41 -5.61
CA GLY A 144 -24.21 -12.51 -4.48
C GLY A 144 -22.97 -11.68 -4.12
N SER A 145 -23.13 -10.86 -3.10
CA SER A 145 -22.05 -10.14 -2.47
C SER A 145 -22.26 -10.06 -0.96
N VAL A 146 -21.18 -9.87 -0.21
CA VAL A 146 -21.18 -9.68 1.23
C VAL A 146 -20.31 -8.47 1.57
N ARG A 147 -20.73 -7.68 2.57
CA ARG A 147 -19.86 -6.62 3.07
C ARG A 147 -18.63 -7.24 3.72
N ILE A 148 -17.45 -6.63 3.49
CA ILE A 148 -16.22 -7.18 4.05
C ILE A 148 -16.24 -7.24 5.59
N ALA A 149 -16.89 -6.27 6.26
CA ALA A 149 -17.08 -6.28 7.71
C ALA A 149 -17.96 -7.43 8.20
N ASP A 150 -18.88 -7.94 7.37
CA ASP A 150 -19.83 -9.01 7.73
C ASP A 150 -19.25 -10.40 7.46
N VAL A 151 -18.08 -10.51 6.82
CA VAL A 151 -17.38 -11.80 6.60
C VAL A 151 -17.01 -12.46 7.92
N VAL A 152 -16.51 -11.67 8.89
CA VAL A 152 -16.25 -12.10 10.26
C VAL A 152 -16.90 -11.09 11.22
N PRO A 153 -18.15 -11.29 11.59
CA PRO A 153 -18.86 -10.39 12.50
C PRO A 153 -18.13 -10.26 13.84
N GLY A 154 -17.86 -9.03 14.26
CA GLY A 154 -17.18 -8.75 15.52
C GLY A 154 -15.68 -9.03 15.52
N ALA A 155 -15.03 -9.10 14.38
CA ALA A 155 -13.57 -9.16 14.26
C ALA A 155 -12.93 -8.01 15.07
N ARG A 156 -11.94 -8.33 15.91
CA ARG A 156 -11.25 -7.32 16.74
C ARG A 156 -10.27 -6.51 15.89
N PRO A 157 -10.09 -5.21 16.18
CA PRO A 157 -9.05 -4.42 15.54
C PRO A 157 -7.67 -5.08 15.65
N ASN A 158 -6.88 -4.97 14.59
CA ASN A 158 -5.54 -5.58 14.47
C ASN A 158 -5.54 -7.11 14.64
N SER A 159 -6.62 -7.77 14.19
CA SER A 159 -6.74 -9.23 14.24
C SER A 159 -6.72 -9.86 12.85
N ASP A 160 -6.05 -11.01 12.77
CA ASP A 160 -6.01 -11.90 11.61
C ASP A 160 -6.99 -13.05 11.85
N ASN A 161 -8.04 -13.12 11.05
CA ASN A 161 -9.11 -14.10 11.20
C ASN A 161 -9.00 -15.15 10.09
N VAL A 162 -8.88 -16.40 10.47
CA VAL A 162 -8.89 -17.51 9.50
C VAL A 162 -10.30 -17.70 8.98
N ILE A 163 -10.45 -17.67 7.67
CA ILE A 163 -11.71 -17.91 6.95
C ILE A 163 -11.50 -19.01 5.90
N ASN A 164 -12.56 -19.48 5.32
CA ASN A 164 -12.52 -20.37 4.16
C ASN A 164 -13.71 -20.02 3.26
N MET A 165 -13.55 -18.93 2.52
CA MET A 165 -14.62 -18.36 1.70
C MET A 165 -14.23 -18.36 0.24
N LYS A 166 -15.12 -18.85 -0.63
CA LYS A 166 -14.94 -18.74 -2.08
C LYS A 166 -15.36 -17.33 -2.52
N VAL A 167 -14.49 -16.65 -3.20
CA VAL A 167 -14.68 -15.30 -3.74
C VAL A 167 -14.32 -15.27 -5.23
N LEU A 168 -14.65 -14.20 -5.92
CA LEU A 168 -14.23 -14.00 -7.29
C LEU A 168 -13.06 -13.03 -7.36
N ASP A 169 -12.07 -13.41 -8.17
CA ASP A 169 -11.00 -12.50 -8.55
C ASP A 169 -11.43 -11.53 -9.68
N ARG A 170 -10.49 -10.64 -10.10
CA ARG A 170 -10.74 -9.68 -11.18
C ARG A 170 -11.04 -10.31 -12.55
N HIS A 171 -10.74 -11.57 -12.74
CA HIS A 171 -11.02 -12.35 -13.96
C HIS A 171 -12.24 -13.24 -13.83
N ALA A 172 -13.06 -13.02 -12.78
CA ALA A 172 -14.21 -13.85 -12.41
C ALA A 172 -13.86 -15.33 -12.11
N ASN A 173 -12.59 -15.64 -11.82
CA ASN A 173 -12.22 -16.98 -11.35
C ASN A 173 -12.59 -17.17 -9.88
N ILE A 174 -12.99 -18.37 -9.54
CA ILE A 174 -13.26 -18.73 -8.14
C ILE A 174 -11.93 -18.96 -7.43
N VAL A 175 -11.65 -18.14 -6.43
CA VAL A 175 -10.48 -18.29 -5.54
C VAL A 175 -10.93 -18.45 -4.10
N VAL A 176 -10.10 -19.04 -3.25
CA VAL A 176 -10.38 -19.20 -1.83
C VAL A 176 -9.68 -18.10 -1.06
N ALA A 177 -10.45 -17.27 -0.36
CA ALA A 177 -9.95 -16.38 0.66
C ALA A 177 -9.78 -17.16 1.96
N ASP A 178 -8.57 -17.23 2.47
CA ASP A 178 -8.21 -18.00 3.67
C ASP A 178 -8.11 -17.12 4.93
N ARG A 179 -8.06 -15.80 4.75
CA ARG A 179 -7.92 -14.85 5.84
C ARG A 179 -8.68 -13.54 5.58
N LEU A 180 -9.21 -12.98 6.66
CA LEU A 180 -9.68 -11.61 6.76
C LEU A 180 -8.89 -10.89 7.83
N PHE A 181 -8.27 -9.78 7.50
CA PHE A 181 -7.59 -8.93 8.47
C PHE A 181 -8.41 -7.66 8.74
N HIS A 182 -8.73 -7.41 10.02
CA HIS A 182 -9.27 -6.14 10.47
C HIS A 182 -8.09 -5.25 10.90
N SER A 183 -7.78 -4.23 10.10
CA SER A 183 -6.58 -3.41 10.30
C SER A 183 -6.72 -2.37 11.42
N GLY A 184 -7.94 -2.17 11.95
CA GLY A 184 -8.24 -1.09 12.88
C GLY A 184 -8.66 0.19 12.17
N ASP A 185 -8.59 1.32 12.88
CA ASP A 185 -9.03 2.62 12.38
C ASP A 185 -7.89 3.31 11.64
N HIS A 186 -8.14 3.69 10.38
CA HIS A 186 -7.19 4.39 9.53
C HIS A 186 -7.86 5.57 8.81
N GLN A 187 -7.04 6.54 8.42
CA GLN A 187 -7.48 7.62 7.54
C GLN A 187 -7.89 7.03 6.19
N THR A 188 -9.08 7.39 5.71
CA THR A 188 -9.67 6.89 4.48
C THR A 188 -10.04 8.00 3.52
N TYR A 189 -10.16 7.65 2.24
CA TYR A 189 -10.55 8.54 1.15
C TYR A 189 -11.59 7.83 0.29
N THR A 190 -12.58 8.59 -0.17
CA THR A 190 -13.60 8.09 -1.10
C THR A 190 -13.33 8.62 -2.49
N VAL A 191 -13.23 7.71 -3.43
CA VAL A 191 -13.20 8.01 -4.87
C VAL A 191 -14.64 7.95 -5.39
N HIS A 192 -15.13 9.07 -5.93
CA HIS A 192 -16.45 9.17 -6.56
C HIS A 192 -16.29 9.26 -8.07
N THR A 193 -17.09 8.50 -8.80
CA THR A 193 -17.15 8.61 -10.27
C THR A 193 -18.34 9.45 -10.72
N ALA A 194 -18.28 9.95 -11.94
CA ALA A 194 -19.36 10.76 -12.52
C ALA A 194 -20.66 9.96 -12.70
N GLU A 195 -20.55 8.63 -12.77
CA GLU A 195 -21.66 7.69 -12.91
C GLU A 195 -22.32 7.34 -11.57
N GLY A 196 -21.76 7.85 -10.44
CA GLY A 196 -22.28 7.64 -9.10
C GLY A 196 -21.78 6.38 -8.40
N CYS A 197 -20.74 5.73 -8.94
CA CYS A 197 -20.04 4.67 -8.21
C CYS A 197 -19.05 5.27 -7.21
N GLU A 198 -18.87 4.60 -6.08
CA GLU A 198 -17.93 5.03 -5.06
C GLU A 198 -17.18 3.85 -4.43
N VAL A 199 -15.97 4.12 -4.00
CA VAL A 199 -15.17 3.19 -3.20
C VAL A 199 -14.39 3.98 -2.16
N THR A 200 -14.39 3.49 -0.91
CA THR A 200 -13.66 4.10 0.20
C THR A 200 -12.58 3.15 0.68
N GLY A 201 -11.37 3.67 0.81
CA GLY A 201 -10.22 2.91 1.25
C GLY A 201 -9.10 3.79 1.80
N THR A 202 -8.03 3.16 2.22
CA THR A 202 -6.80 3.86 2.64
C THR A 202 -6.09 4.50 1.46
N ALA A 203 -5.29 5.55 1.71
CA ALA A 203 -4.54 6.27 0.68
C ALA A 203 -3.75 5.35 -0.28
N ASN A 204 -3.19 4.30 0.27
CA ASN A 204 -2.40 3.29 -0.44
C ASN A 204 -3.22 2.13 -1.04
N HIS A 205 -4.57 2.21 -1.04
CA HIS A 205 -5.39 1.19 -1.70
C HIS A 205 -5.33 1.36 -3.23
N PRO A 206 -4.96 0.30 -3.99
CA PRO A 206 -4.85 0.40 -5.44
C PRO A 206 -6.21 0.24 -6.11
N LEU A 207 -6.48 1.09 -7.07
CA LEU A 207 -7.58 0.93 -8.02
C LEU A 207 -7.01 0.78 -9.42
N LEU A 208 -7.61 -0.11 -10.21
CA LEU A 208 -7.26 -0.23 -11.62
C LEU A 208 -7.78 0.99 -12.36
N CYS A 209 -6.92 1.66 -13.10
CA CYS A 209 -7.23 2.87 -13.84
C CYS A 209 -6.79 2.72 -15.31
N LEU A 210 -7.53 3.36 -16.21
CA LEU A 210 -7.08 3.56 -17.58
C LEU A 210 -6.29 4.87 -17.64
N VAL A 211 -5.06 4.80 -18.08
CA VAL A 211 -4.15 5.94 -18.21
C VAL A 211 -3.61 6.05 -19.63
N ASP A 212 -3.27 7.26 -20.05
CA ASP A 212 -2.59 7.51 -21.32
C ASP A 212 -1.07 7.56 -21.07
N LEU A 213 -0.35 6.57 -21.55
CA LEU A 213 1.12 6.52 -21.51
C LEU A 213 1.70 6.93 -22.86
N GLY A 214 1.90 8.23 -23.04
CA GLY A 214 2.49 8.75 -24.30
C GLY A 214 1.64 8.50 -25.55
N GLY A 215 0.33 8.51 -25.41
CA GLY A 215 -0.64 8.26 -26.46
C GLY A 215 -1.14 6.81 -26.52
N VAL A 216 -0.65 5.92 -25.67
CA VAL A 216 -1.09 4.51 -25.58
C VAL A 216 -2.02 4.34 -24.38
N PRO A 217 -3.31 4.03 -24.57
CA PRO A 217 -4.21 3.74 -23.46
C PRO A 217 -3.82 2.42 -22.79
N THR A 218 -3.55 2.48 -21.49
CA THR A 218 -2.98 1.38 -20.74
C THR A 218 -3.68 1.21 -19.40
N LEU A 219 -3.92 -0.05 -18.99
CA LEU A 219 -4.47 -0.36 -17.66
C LEU A 219 -3.35 -0.40 -16.63
N LEU A 220 -3.39 0.48 -15.65
CA LEU A 220 -2.43 0.53 -14.54
C LEU A 220 -3.12 0.62 -13.18
N TRP A 221 -2.48 0.06 -12.15
CA TRP A 221 -2.88 0.25 -10.78
C TRP A 221 -2.38 1.60 -10.26
N LYS A 222 -3.30 2.48 -9.83
CA LYS A 222 -2.99 3.74 -9.14
C LYS A 222 -3.45 3.64 -7.69
N LEU A 223 -2.66 4.17 -6.78
CA LEU A 223 -3.08 4.31 -5.39
C LEU A 223 -4.15 5.40 -5.27
N ILE A 224 -5.06 5.28 -4.31
CA ILE A 224 -6.12 6.29 -4.11
C ILE A 224 -5.52 7.69 -3.97
N GLU A 225 -4.37 7.83 -3.29
CA GLU A 225 -3.67 9.12 -3.15
C GLU A 225 -3.11 9.69 -4.46
N GLU A 226 -2.93 8.85 -5.48
CA GLU A 226 -2.44 9.25 -6.81
C GLU A 226 -3.58 9.57 -7.79
N ILE A 227 -4.82 9.19 -7.43
CA ILE A 227 -5.99 9.39 -8.28
C ILE A 227 -6.44 10.84 -8.22
N GLN A 228 -6.73 11.40 -9.38
CA GLN A 228 -7.18 12.79 -9.52
C GLN A 228 -8.51 12.88 -10.26
N PRO A 229 -9.31 13.94 -10.03
CA PRO A 229 -10.48 14.21 -10.84
C PRO A 229 -10.12 14.26 -12.32
N GLY A 230 -10.86 13.51 -13.13
CA GLY A 230 -10.62 13.35 -14.56
C GLY A 230 -9.91 12.06 -14.95
N ASP A 231 -9.29 11.33 -14.00
CA ASP A 231 -8.83 9.96 -14.23
C ASP A 231 -10.01 9.02 -14.54
N TYR A 232 -9.71 7.84 -15.07
CA TYR A 232 -10.72 6.82 -15.36
C TYR A 232 -10.47 5.58 -14.51
N ALA A 233 -11.36 5.33 -13.56
CA ALA A 233 -11.39 4.09 -12.79
C ALA A 233 -12.00 2.95 -13.63
N VAL A 234 -11.47 1.76 -13.50
CA VAL A 234 -11.93 0.57 -14.24
C VAL A 234 -12.90 -0.21 -13.35
N LEU A 235 -14.11 -0.39 -13.85
CA LEU A 235 -15.16 -1.19 -13.22
C LEU A 235 -15.35 -2.47 -14.02
N THR A 236 -15.66 -3.58 -13.35
CA THR A 236 -16.00 -4.84 -14.03
C THR A 236 -17.45 -4.81 -14.51
N ALA A 237 -17.69 -5.11 -15.77
CA ALA A 237 -19.02 -5.08 -16.40
C ALA A 237 -19.95 -6.22 -15.92
N GLU A 238 -19.41 -7.32 -15.42
CA GLU A 238 -20.16 -8.54 -15.17
C GLU A 238 -21.13 -8.54 -13.97
N ARG A 239 -21.19 -7.45 -13.16
CA ARG A 239 -21.93 -7.47 -11.90
C ARG A 239 -22.75 -6.24 -11.56
N VAL A 240 -23.52 -5.84 -12.54
CA VAL A 240 -24.53 -4.81 -12.36
C VAL A 240 -25.90 -5.43 -12.19
N GLY A 241 -26.06 -6.28 -11.19
CA GLY A 241 -27.30 -7.01 -11.20
C GLY A 241 -27.79 -7.64 -9.91
N TYR A 242 -27.37 -7.23 -8.71
CA TYR A 242 -28.05 -7.71 -7.50
C TYR A 242 -28.09 -6.66 -6.39
N GLY A 243 -29.25 -6.04 -6.21
CA GLY A 243 -29.76 -5.66 -4.90
C GLY A 243 -29.51 -4.27 -4.38
N TYR A 244 -28.87 -3.38 -5.11
CA TYR A 244 -28.88 -1.95 -4.82
C TYR A 244 -29.28 -1.17 -6.08
N GLU A 245 -30.13 -0.15 -5.90
CA GLU A 245 -30.54 0.79 -6.96
C GLU A 245 -29.36 1.66 -7.44
N THR A 246 -28.24 1.06 -7.77
CA THR A 246 -27.20 1.75 -8.54
C THR A 246 -27.69 1.78 -9.98
N ARG A 247 -27.96 2.97 -10.49
CA ARG A 247 -28.19 3.24 -11.91
C ARG A 247 -26.93 2.90 -12.67
N VAL A 248 -26.71 1.61 -12.93
CA VAL A 248 -25.68 1.21 -13.85
C VAL A 248 -26.32 1.20 -15.21
N THR A 249 -25.73 1.96 -16.11
CA THR A 249 -26.07 1.94 -17.53
C THR A 249 -26.16 0.51 -18.05
N PRO A 250 -27.10 0.21 -18.94
CA PRO A 250 -27.25 -1.13 -19.46
C PRO A 250 -25.93 -1.61 -20.06
N TYR A 251 -25.64 -2.90 -19.84
CA TYR A 251 -24.47 -3.61 -20.36
C TYR A 251 -24.27 -3.31 -21.85
N ILE A 252 -23.36 -2.45 -22.18
CA ILE A 252 -22.94 -2.12 -23.54
C ILE A 252 -21.46 -2.46 -23.59
N THR A 253 -21.11 -3.41 -24.45
CA THR A 253 -19.70 -3.67 -24.77
C THR A 253 -19.08 -2.34 -25.26
N PRO A 254 -18.04 -1.81 -24.59
CA PRO A 254 -17.47 -0.54 -24.99
C PRO A 254 -16.92 -0.63 -26.40
N THR A 255 -17.16 0.40 -27.18
CA THR A 255 -16.56 0.57 -28.50
C THR A 255 -15.25 1.34 -28.39
N VAL A 256 -14.52 1.45 -29.50
CA VAL A 256 -13.27 2.25 -29.55
C VAL A 256 -13.50 3.70 -29.11
N ASP A 257 -14.69 4.24 -29.38
CA ASP A 257 -15.06 5.63 -29.03
C ASP A 257 -15.42 5.79 -27.55
N ASP A 258 -15.83 4.70 -26.88
CA ASP A 258 -16.20 4.71 -25.47
C ASP A 258 -14.96 4.58 -24.54
N VAL A 259 -13.81 4.18 -25.08
CA VAL A 259 -12.57 4.03 -24.32
C VAL A 259 -11.72 5.27 -24.47
N PRO A 260 -11.47 6.03 -23.41
CA PRO A 260 -10.70 7.26 -23.45
C PRO A 260 -9.33 7.09 -24.13
N GLY A 261 -9.06 7.91 -25.15
CA GLY A 261 -7.79 7.89 -25.88
C GLY A 261 -7.66 6.80 -26.96
N LEU A 262 -8.49 5.74 -26.91
CA LEU A 262 -8.35 4.60 -27.82
C LEU A 262 -8.62 4.95 -29.29
N ALA A 263 -9.63 5.78 -29.58
CA ALA A 263 -9.91 6.21 -30.94
C ALA A 263 -8.72 6.94 -31.58
N ARG A 264 -8.06 7.83 -30.83
CA ARG A 264 -6.84 8.53 -31.27
C ARG A 264 -5.68 7.57 -31.50
N PHE A 265 -5.49 6.62 -30.58
CA PHE A 265 -4.45 5.59 -30.69
C PHE A 265 -4.68 4.72 -31.93
N MET A 266 -5.90 4.24 -32.18
CA MET A 266 -6.24 3.44 -33.35
C MET A 266 -6.14 4.21 -34.65
N GLN A 267 -6.40 5.50 -34.64
CA GLN A 267 -6.17 6.35 -35.82
C GLN A 267 -4.69 6.46 -36.20
N ALA A 268 -3.82 6.48 -35.20
CA ALA A 268 -2.37 6.60 -35.41
C ALA A 268 -1.69 5.24 -35.71
N TYR A 269 -2.16 4.16 -35.11
CA TYR A 269 -1.48 2.86 -35.08
C TYR A 269 -2.36 1.66 -35.45
N GLY A 270 -3.58 1.87 -35.98
CA GLY A 270 -4.57 0.80 -36.18
C GLY A 270 -4.15 -0.29 -37.20
N ASP A 271 -3.15 -0.03 -38.02
CA ASP A 271 -2.56 -1.05 -38.91
C ASP A 271 -1.61 -2.02 -38.20
N ASP A 272 -1.14 -1.67 -37.01
CA ASP A 272 -0.26 -2.50 -36.19
C ASP A 272 -1.04 -3.61 -35.48
N SER A 273 -0.44 -4.82 -35.44
CA SER A 273 -1.04 -5.99 -34.78
C SER A 273 -1.15 -5.83 -33.28
N ASP A 274 -0.16 -5.18 -32.64
CA ASP A 274 -0.13 -4.99 -31.20
C ASP A 274 -1.11 -3.93 -30.78
N ALA A 275 -1.28 -2.88 -31.58
CA ALA A 275 -2.32 -1.87 -31.36
C ALA A 275 -3.72 -2.46 -31.43
N ARG A 276 -3.98 -3.39 -32.36
CA ARG A 276 -5.27 -4.10 -32.44
C ARG A 276 -5.47 -5.05 -31.26
N ALA A 277 -4.41 -5.68 -30.76
CA ALA A 277 -4.51 -6.52 -29.56
C ALA A 277 -4.88 -5.70 -28.31
N ILE A 278 -4.25 -4.53 -28.12
CA ILE A 278 -4.58 -3.58 -27.04
C ILE A 278 -6.05 -3.13 -27.18
N ALA A 279 -6.47 -2.72 -28.38
CA ALA A 279 -7.85 -2.29 -28.59
C ALA A 279 -8.85 -3.41 -28.28
N SER A 280 -8.56 -4.64 -28.71
CA SER A 280 -9.39 -5.80 -28.42
C SER A 280 -9.51 -6.09 -26.93
N GLU A 281 -8.42 -5.96 -26.18
CA GLU A 281 -8.42 -6.15 -24.74
C GLU A 281 -9.26 -5.08 -24.01
N LEU A 282 -9.15 -3.82 -24.43
CA LEU A 282 -9.86 -2.71 -23.81
C LEU A 282 -11.35 -2.65 -24.18
N THR A 283 -11.77 -3.33 -25.25
CA THR A 283 -13.15 -3.33 -25.74
C THR A 283 -13.85 -4.69 -25.66
N ASP A 284 -13.29 -5.67 -24.96
CA ASP A 284 -13.85 -7.03 -24.89
C ASP A 284 -15.12 -7.15 -24.02
N GLY A 285 -15.55 -6.05 -23.42
CA GLY A 285 -16.76 -5.99 -22.60
C GLY A 285 -16.57 -6.41 -21.15
N ARG A 286 -15.35 -6.76 -20.74
CA ARG A 286 -15.05 -7.07 -19.32
C ARG A 286 -15.03 -5.82 -18.45
N PHE A 287 -14.69 -4.66 -19.02
CA PHE A 287 -14.42 -3.44 -18.28
C PHE A 287 -15.31 -2.29 -18.76
N TYR A 288 -15.62 -1.42 -17.81
CA TYR A 288 -16.23 -0.13 -18.01
C TYR A 288 -15.33 0.96 -17.43
N TYR A 289 -15.20 2.09 -18.11
CA TYR A 289 -14.27 3.15 -17.73
C TYR A 289 -15.03 4.33 -17.15
N ALA A 290 -15.11 4.40 -15.83
CA ALA A 290 -15.83 5.43 -15.11
C ALA A 290 -14.93 6.63 -14.82
N ARG A 291 -15.39 7.82 -15.20
CA ARG A 291 -14.62 9.04 -14.95
C ARG A 291 -14.66 9.42 -13.48
N VAL A 292 -13.51 9.61 -12.87
CA VAL A 292 -13.39 10.10 -11.49
C VAL A 292 -13.87 11.57 -11.44
N ALA A 293 -14.89 11.83 -10.65
CA ALA A 293 -15.44 13.15 -10.40
C ALA A 293 -14.71 13.86 -9.26
N SER A 294 -14.46 13.14 -8.17
CA SER A 294 -13.74 13.68 -7.00
C SER A 294 -13.08 12.58 -6.19
N VAL A 295 -12.05 12.97 -5.43
CA VAL A 295 -11.48 12.19 -4.34
C VAL A 295 -11.63 13.03 -3.08
N ALA A 296 -12.31 12.51 -2.06
CA ALA A 296 -12.65 13.24 -0.84
C ALA A 296 -12.09 12.53 0.40
N ASP A 297 -11.69 13.32 1.39
CA ASP A 297 -11.37 12.82 2.73
C ASP A 297 -12.64 12.25 3.37
N ALA A 298 -12.61 10.98 3.77
CA ALA A 298 -13.71 10.27 4.41
C ALA A 298 -13.50 10.07 5.92
N GLY A 299 -12.43 10.65 6.46
CA GLY A 299 -12.10 10.58 7.88
C GLY A 299 -11.50 9.24 8.30
N VAL A 300 -11.40 9.05 9.61
CA VAL A 300 -10.85 7.83 10.21
C VAL A 300 -11.98 6.81 10.36
N GLN A 301 -11.78 5.63 9.76
CA GLN A 301 -12.76 4.54 9.76
C GLN A 301 -12.08 3.18 9.96
N PRO A 302 -12.81 2.17 10.47
CA PRO A 302 -12.33 0.79 10.52
C PRO A 302 -12.18 0.23 9.11
N VAL A 303 -11.01 -0.37 8.84
CA VAL A 303 -10.67 -0.89 7.50
C VAL A 303 -10.23 -2.35 7.54
N TYR A 304 -10.42 -3.04 6.42
CA TYR A 304 -10.29 -4.48 6.27
C TYR A 304 -9.47 -4.83 5.01
N SER A 305 -8.77 -5.97 5.04
CA SER A 305 -8.03 -6.54 3.90
C SER A 305 -8.09 -8.06 3.86
#